data_da477a386a6ec975deee287eb07c91e2
#
_entry.id   da477a386a6ec975deee287eb07c91e2
#
_cell.length_a   1.000
_cell.length_b   1.000
_cell.length_c   1.000
_cell.angle_alpha   90.00
_cell.angle_beta   90.00
_cell.angle_gamma   90.00
#
_symmetry.space_group_name_H-M   'P 1'
#
loop_
_entity.id
_entity.type
_entity.pdbx_description
1 polymer ?
#
loop_
_entity_poly.entity_id
_entity_poly.type
_entity_poly.pdbx_seq_one_letter_code
_entity_poly.pdbx_strand_id
1 'polypeptide(L)'
;MKKEIFGKSVVINSSKKYEGLVLDSVDLYHDCKSEHTDIVINVGKKSLFNIESTNPKLLSNCDSGFITRYRNIEISWGYIDSILNVYVNLKEKSKLRDVVSKVISMEFATQSQMIGQILHELVLVPMNYFFGDCFPIHAATVCKNNRSYLFTGTGGVGKSSALLSLKDAGYSFHSDDIVLINKNGITFGNMAKPKIYGYNCAGNSIQKLILKDRNVLDQAHFLLKNKYNPSKVRRKICPKELFNGSISLSAEAQKMFYLFREDVNEFCVSEINDLVMARDMAISVISAEYIEFHRFIEWHNYNSIALGKKPLLTIEGVLNYWSLVLDSALKNIKIYKVSIPINMTHGEYQKSIKALIDEL
;
A
#
# COMPACT_ATOMS: atom_id res chain seq x y z
N MET A 1 -3.94 4.05 21.14
CA MET A 1 -2.93 4.99 20.60
C MET A 1 -3.56 5.90 19.56
N LYS A 2 -3.03 7.11 19.39
CA LYS A 2 -3.53 8.09 18.40
C LYS A 2 -2.38 8.50 17.48
N LYS A 3 -2.52 8.29 16.18
CA LYS A 3 -1.49 8.51 15.16
C LYS A 3 -1.97 9.46 14.07
N GLU A 4 -1.05 10.18 13.46
CA GLU A 4 -1.30 10.88 12.21
C GLU A 4 -0.91 9.98 11.04
N ILE A 5 -1.91 9.54 10.26
CA ILE A 5 -1.73 8.62 9.13
C ILE A 5 -2.41 9.23 7.90
N PHE A 6 -1.64 9.47 6.84
CA PHE A 6 -2.13 10.07 5.59
C PHE A 6 -2.85 11.42 5.80
N GLY A 7 -2.35 12.24 6.74
CA GLY A 7 -2.94 13.53 7.10
C GLY A 7 -4.24 13.43 7.91
N LYS A 8 -4.58 12.23 8.41
CA LYS A 8 -5.77 11.98 9.25
C LYS A 8 -5.38 11.65 10.68
N SER A 9 -6.23 12.08 11.62
CA SER A 9 -6.14 11.72 13.02
C SER A 9 -6.80 10.36 13.26
N VAL A 10 -6.01 9.32 13.46
CA VAL A 10 -6.43 7.93 13.57
C VAL A 10 -6.23 7.41 14.99
N VAL A 11 -7.32 7.07 15.67
CA VAL A 11 -7.29 6.35 16.95
C VAL A 11 -7.30 4.86 16.68
N ILE A 12 -6.31 4.13 17.21
CA ILE A 12 -6.21 2.70 17.04
C ILE A 12 -6.33 2.01 18.40
N ASN A 13 -7.39 1.24 18.54
CA ASN A 13 -7.69 0.38 19.68
C ASN A 13 -7.45 -1.07 19.30
N SER A 14 -6.86 -1.84 20.19
CA SER A 14 -6.66 -3.27 19.98
C SER A 14 -7.04 -4.06 21.23
N SER A 15 -7.42 -5.32 21.04
CA SER A 15 -7.48 -6.25 22.18
C SER A 15 -6.04 -6.58 22.64
N LYS A 16 -5.87 -6.96 23.91
CA LYS A 16 -4.54 -7.29 24.50
C LYS A 16 -3.72 -8.25 23.64
N LYS A 17 -4.38 -9.19 22.96
CA LYS A 17 -3.74 -10.17 22.08
C LYS A 17 -3.00 -9.53 20.89
N TYR A 18 -3.48 -8.42 20.37
CA TYR A 18 -2.96 -7.76 19.15
C TYR A 18 -2.18 -6.48 19.43
N GLU A 19 -2.11 -6.02 20.68
CA GLU A 19 -1.58 -4.70 21.05
C GLU A 19 -0.14 -4.49 20.55
N GLY A 20 0.79 -5.35 20.89
CA GLY A 20 2.18 -5.25 20.42
C GLY A 20 2.34 -5.41 18.92
N LEU A 21 1.50 -6.24 18.28
CA LEU A 21 1.53 -6.46 16.82
C LEU A 21 1.02 -5.23 16.04
N VAL A 22 0.01 -4.58 16.57
CA VAL A 22 -0.55 -3.33 16.02
C VAL A 22 0.44 -2.19 16.20
N LEU A 23 1.03 -2.07 17.40
CA LEU A 23 2.05 -1.06 17.67
C LEU A 23 3.23 -1.18 16.69
N ASP A 24 3.82 -2.38 16.53
CA ASP A 24 4.91 -2.62 15.56
C ASP A 24 4.53 -2.26 14.10
N SER A 25 3.25 -2.29 13.80
CA SER A 25 2.75 -1.98 12.45
C SER A 25 2.64 -0.48 12.16
N VAL A 26 2.47 0.36 13.19
CA VAL A 26 2.18 1.80 13.02
C VAL A 26 3.12 2.71 13.81
N ASP A 27 4.18 2.17 14.42
CA ASP A 27 5.14 2.94 15.24
C ASP A 27 5.92 3.99 14.43
N LEU A 28 6.07 3.77 13.13
CA LEU A 28 6.74 4.71 12.22
C LEU A 28 5.93 5.99 11.93
N TYR A 29 4.63 5.99 12.18
CA TYR A 29 3.80 7.19 12.07
C TYR A 29 3.89 8.06 13.32
N HIS A 30 3.80 9.37 13.14
CA HIS A 30 3.84 10.32 14.26
C HIS A 30 2.63 10.17 15.18
N ASP A 31 2.83 10.46 16.46
CA ASP A 31 1.73 10.63 17.40
C ASP A 31 0.94 11.86 17.05
N CYS A 32 -0.38 11.71 16.97
CA CYS A 32 -1.29 12.83 16.64
C CYS A 32 -1.64 13.60 17.91
N LYS A 33 -1.40 14.93 17.89
CA LYS A 33 -1.72 15.86 18.98
C LYS A 33 -3.09 16.54 18.82
N SER A 34 -3.75 16.37 17.67
CA SER A 34 -5.07 16.96 17.42
C SER A 34 -6.09 16.42 18.42
N GLU A 35 -7.00 17.25 18.90
CA GLU A 35 -8.16 16.82 19.70
C GLU A 35 -9.20 16.11 18.83
N HIS A 36 -9.31 16.52 17.56
CA HIS A 36 -10.22 15.89 16.60
C HIS A 36 -9.79 14.47 16.26
N THR A 37 -10.76 13.61 15.97
CA THR A 37 -10.55 12.22 15.51
C THR A 37 -11.34 12.01 14.24
N ASP A 38 -10.65 11.64 13.15
CA ASP A 38 -11.29 11.33 11.86
C ASP A 38 -11.74 9.87 11.82
N ILE A 39 -10.92 8.98 12.41
CA ILE A 39 -11.08 7.53 12.27
C ILE A 39 -10.79 6.82 13.59
N VAL A 40 -11.59 5.80 13.89
CA VAL A 40 -11.32 4.85 14.97
C VAL A 40 -11.18 3.44 14.39
N ILE A 41 -10.03 2.82 14.55
CA ILE A 41 -9.76 1.45 14.13
C ILE A 41 -9.75 0.54 15.36
N ASN A 42 -10.55 -0.51 15.35
CA ASN A 42 -10.70 -1.47 16.45
C ASN A 42 -10.24 -2.86 16.02
N VAL A 43 -9.03 -3.28 16.42
CA VAL A 43 -8.43 -4.56 16.03
C VAL A 43 -8.73 -5.65 17.06
N GLY A 44 -9.30 -6.77 16.61
CA GLY A 44 -9.68 -7.89 17.48
C GLY A 44 -10.85 -7.59 18.41
N LYS A 45 -11.69 -6.61 18.04
CA LYS A 45 -12.95 -6.30 18.74
C LYS A 45 -14.14 -6.61 17.84
N LYS A 46 -15.25 -6.99 18.44
CA LYS A 46 -16.50 -7.25 17.71
C LYS A 46 -17.07 -5.93 17.18
N SER A 47 -17.61 -5.97 15.96
CA SER A 47 -18.35 -4.84 15.39
C SER A 47 -19.59 -4.50 16.22
N LEU A 48 -19.89 -3.20 16.31
CA LEU A 48 -21.11 -2.69 16.93
C LEU A 48 -22.27 -2.54 15.93
N PHE A 49 -22.02 -2.72 14.64
CA PHE A 49 -23.03 -2.55 13.59
C PHE A 49 -23.97 -3.76 13.52
N ASN A 50 -25.27 -3.50 13.43
CA ASN A 50 -26.30 -4.54 13.30
C ASN A 50 -26.45 -4.94 11.82
N ILE A 51 -26.41 -6.24 11.55
CA ILE A 51 -26.55 -6.78 10.20
C ILE A 51 -28.01 -6.70 9.76
N GLU A 52 -28.28 -6.12 8.61
CA GLU A 52 -29.61 -6.02 7.97
C GLU A 52 -29.76 -6.99 6.79
N SER A 53 -28.72 -7.15 5.97
CA SER A 53 -28.68 -8.17 4.94
C SER A 53 -27.30 -8.78 4.82
N THR A 54 -27.21 -10.02 4.41
CA THR A 54 -25.94 -10.72 4.37
C THR A 54 -25.81 -11.71 3.22
N ASN A 55 -24.65 -11.67 2.57
CA ASN A 55 -24.06 -12.82 1.91
C ASN A 55 -22.90 -13.32 2.80
N PRO A 56 -23.05 -14.46 3.50
CA PRO A 56 -22.09 -14.89 4.52
C PRO A 56 -20.65 -15.08 4.01
N LYS A 57 -20.46 -15.24 2.70
CA LYS A 57 -19.15 -15.44 2.08
C LYS A 57 -18.46 -14.17 1.63
N LEU A 58 -19.24 -13.10 1.36
CA LEU A 58 -18.73 -11.91 0.68
C LEU A 58 -18.90 -10.66 1.52
N LEU A 59 -20.12 -10.26 1.81
CA LEU A 59 -20.47 -8.97 2.39
C LEU A 59 -21.74 -9.04 3.23
N SER A 60 -21.82 -8.17 4.26
CA SER A 60 -23.09 -7.84 4.91
C SER A 60 -23.30 -6.34 4.88
N ASN A 61 -24.55 -5.92 4.61
CA ASN A 61 -24.96 -4.55 4.90
C ASN A 61 -25.42 -4.46 6.36
N CYS A 62 -25.10 -3.33 6.96
CA CYS A 62 -25.45 -3.01 8.33
C CYS A 62 -26.25 -1.70 8.37
N ASP A 63 -26.82 -1.42 9.54
CA ASP A 63 -27.58 -0.18 9.82
C ASP A 63 -26.80 1.10 9.48
N SER A 64 -25.49 1.12 9.77
CA SER A 64 -24.61 2.29 9.61
C SER A 64 -23.44 2.04 8.65
N GLY A 65 -23.44 0.90 7.92
CA GLY A 65 -22.32 0.56 7.07
C GLY A 65 -22.35 -0.82 6.44
N PHE A 66 -21.18 -1.42 6.28
CA PHE A 66 -21.04 -2.75 5.69
C PHE A 66 -19.84 -3.53 6.25
N ILE A 67 -19.86 -4.85 6.10
CA ILE A 67 -18.80 -5.77 6.51
C ILE A 67 -18.26 -6.49 5.28
N THR A 68 -16.97 -6.33 5.01
CA THR A 68 -16.25 -7.04 3.96
C THR A 68 -15.60 -8.32 4.51
N ARG A 69 -15.52 -9.38 3.68
CA ARG A 69 -14.95 -10.67 4.10
C ARG A 69 -13.83 -11.10 3.18
N TYR A 70 -12.62 -11.14 3.73
CA TYR A 70 -11.40 -11.63 3.07
C TYR A 70 -10.97 -12.93 3.73
N ARG A 71 -11.33 -14.10 3.20
CA ARG A 71 -10.96 -15.41 3.76
C ARG A 71 -11.18 -15.50 5.30
N ASN A 72 -10.14 -15.21 6.09
CA ASN A 72 -10.14 -15.30 7.55
C ASN A 72 -10.24 -13.92 8.24
N ILE A 73 -10.54 -12.86 7.49
CA ILE A 73 -10.57 -11.49 7.98
C ILE A 73 -11.95 -10.92 7.68
N GLU A 74 -12.57 -10.32 8.68
CA GLU A 74 -13.79 -9.51 8.52
C GLU A 74 -13.45 -8.06 8.89
N ILE A 75 -13.79 -7.13 8.02
CA ILE A 75 -13.59 -5.70 8.26
C ILE A 75 -14.93 -5.01 8.14
N SER A 76 -15.36 -4.38 9.22
CA SER A 76 -16.61 -3.60 9.27
C SER A 76 -16.30 -2.12 9.12
N TRP A 77 -17.03 -1.44 8.26
CA TRP A 77 -16.90 -0.03 7.91
C TRP A 77 -18.21 0.69 8.18
N GLY A 78 -18.17 1.81 8.89
CA GLY A 78 -19.38 2.60 9.11
C GLY A 78 -19.11 3.84 9.95
N TYR A 79 -20.09 4.73 10.02
CA TYR A 79 -20.00 5.96 10.82
C TYR A 79 -20.70 5.81 12.15
N ILE A 80 -20.06 6.32 13.21
CA ILE A 80 -20.64 6.55 14.54
C ILE A 80 -20.30 8.01 14.88
N ASP A 81 -21.30 8.83 15.14
CA ASP A 81 -21.14 10.27 15.46
C ASP A 81 -20.24 11.03 14.46
N SER A 82 -20.45 10.76 13.17
CA SER A 82 -19.67 11.33 12.05
C SER A 82 -18.19 10.91 11.99
N ILE A 83 -17.75 10.02 12.87
CA ILE A 83 -16.39 9.44 12.86
C ILE A 83 -16.43 8.09 12.14
N LEU A 84 -15.51 7.87 11.19
CA LEU A 84 -15.39 6.56 10.54
C LEU A 84 -14.88 5.52 11.54
N ASN A 85 -15.67 4.51 11.79
CA ASN A 85 -15.31 3.38 12.66
C ASN A 85 -15.04 2.14 11.82
N VAL A 86 -13.86 1.54 12.04
CA VAL A 86 -13.40 0.33 11.36
C VAL A 86 -13.15 -0.76 12.40
N TYR A 87 -13.78 -1.92 12.24
CA TYR A 87 -13.56 -3.08 13.12
C TYR A 87 -12.87 -4.18 12.30
N VAL A 88 -11.70 -4.62 12.76
CA VAL A 88 -10.92 -5.68 12.14
C VAL A 88 -11.00 -6.94 12.99
N ASN A 89 -11.71 -7.93 12.51
CA ASN A 89 -11.87 -9.23 13.19
C ASN A 89 -11.07 -10.31 12.44
N LEU A 90 -10.21 -11.00 13.17
CA LEU A 90 -9.29 -11.99 12.65
C LEU A 90 -9.71 -13.38 13.15
N LYS A 91 -10.15 -14.25 12.24
CA LYS A 91 -10.47 -15.65 12.57
C LYS A 91 -9.19 -16.45 12.80
N GLU A 92 -9.14 -17.16 13.90
CA GLU A 92 -7.96 -17.96 14.26
C GLU A 92 -7.76 -19.11 13.29
N LYS A 93 -6.50 -19.32 12.92
CA LYS A 93 -6.07 -20.53 12.20
C LYS A 93 -5.56 -21.58 13.19
N SER A 94 -5.75 -22.85 12.88
CA SER A 94 -5.09 -23.91 13.65
C SER A 94 -3.57 -23.79 13.51
N LYS A 95 -2.82 -24.09 14.56
CA LYS A 95 -1.34 -24.05 14.58
C LYS A 95 -0.70 -24.82 13.40
N LEU A 96 -1.26 -26.00 13.09
CA LEU A 96 -0.77 -26.82 11.99
C LEU A 96 -0.93 -26.13 10.62
N ARG A 97 -2.11 -25.52 10.36
CA ARG A 97 -2.35 -24.76 9.12
C ARG A 97 -1.45 -23.54 9.01
N ASP A 98 -1.10 -22.91 10.13
CA ASP A 98 -0.18 -21.75 10.14
C ASP A 98 1.23 -22.18 9.72
N VAL A 99 1.77 -23.27 10.26
CA VAL A 99 3.09 -23.79 9.88
C VAL A 99 3.13 -24.19 8.40
N VAL A 100 2.14 -24.97 7.93
CA VAL A 100 2.07 -25.37 6.53
C VAL A 100 1.95 -24.15 5.61
N SER A 101 1.14 -23.17 5.96
CA SER A 101 0.98 -21.96 5.17
C SER A 101 2.28 -21.13 5.09
N LYS A 102 3.10 -21.09 6.13
CA LYS A 102 4.41 -20.41 6.13
C LYS A 102 5.39 -21.09 5.16
N VAL A 103 5.50 -22.41 5.20
CA VAL A 103 6.43 -23.17 4.33
C VAL A 103 6.05 -23.07 2.85
N ILE A 104 4.76 -23.12 2.53
CA ILE A 104 4.28 -23.01 1.15
C ILE A 104 4.34 -21.55 0.65
N SER A 105 4.20 -20.57 1.54
CA SER A 105 4.13 -19.14 1.17
C SER A 105 5.42 -18.64 0.52
N MET A 106 5.32 -17.52 -0.19
CA MET A 106 6.48 -16.79 -0.71
C MET A 106 7.22 -16.03 0.40
N GLU A 107 6.54 -15.68 1.49
CA GLU A 107 7.00 -14.67 2.45
C GLU A 107 7.56 -15.23 3.76
N PHE A 108 7.15 -16.43 4.18
CA PHE A 108 7.43 -16.95 5.53
C PHE A 108 7.10 -15.90 6.61
N ALA A 109 5.91 -15.29 6.50
CA ALA A 109 5.55 -14.12 7.29
C ALA A 109 5.37 -14.43 8.78
N THR A 110 5.86 -13.54 9.65
CA THR A 110 5.53 -13.55 11.08
C THR A 110 4.10 -13.04 11.31
N GLN A 111 3.57 -13.26 12.51
CA GLN A 111 2.24 -12.76 12.86
C GLN A 111 2.18 -11.22 12.80
N SER A 112 3.22 -10.53 13.27
CA SER A 112 3.32 -9.07 13.15
C SER A 112 3.29 -8.61 11.69
N GLN A 113 4.07 -9.25 10.82
CA GLN A 113 4.09 -8.92 9.38
C GLN A 113 2.73 -9.17 8.70
N MET A 114 1.96 -10.17 9.14
CA MET A 114 0.59 -10.40 8.64
C MET A 114 -0.37 -9.32 9.11
N ILE A 115 -0.34 -8.94 10.39
CA ILE A 115 -1.18 -7.87 10.94
C ILE A 115 -0.84 -6.53 10.26
N GLY A 116 0.44 -6.21 10.12
CA GLY A 116 0.88 -5.00 9.41
C GLY A 116 0.37 -4.94 7.96
N GLN A 117 0.41 -6.06 7.25
CA GLN A 117 -0.14 -6.11 5.88
C GLN A 117 -1.65 -5.89 5.87
N ILE A 118 -2.40 -6.52 6.77
CA ILE A 118 -3.85 -6.33 6.88
C ILE A 118 -4.16 -4.87 7.17
N LEU A 119 -3.48 -4.26 8.14
CA LEU A 119 -3.71 -2.85 8.48
C LEU A 119 -3.39 -1.94 7.29
N HIS A 120 -2.22 -2.05 6.67
CA HIS A 120 -1.84 -1.14 5.58
C HIS A 120 -2.65 -1.37 4.30
N GLU A 121 -2.79 -2.61 3.83
CA GLU A 121 -3.39 -2.90 2.53
C GLU A 121 -4.92 -2.97 2.57
N LEU A 122 -5.51 -3.48 3.66
CA LEU A 122 -6.94 -3.71 3.75
C LEU A 122 -7.70 -2.70 4.63
N VAL A 123 -6.99 -1.83 5.37
CA VAL A 123 -7.62 -0.83 6.25
C VAL A 123 -7.16 0.59 5.93
N LEU A 124 -5.86 0.88 6.09
CA LEU A 124 -5.35 2.26 5.99
C LEU A 124 -5.46 2.84 4.57
N VAL A 125 -5.24 2.06 3.52
CA VAL A 125 -5.45 2.55 2.15
C VAL A 125 -6.95 2.65 1.84
N PRO A 126 -7.79 1.61 2.05
CA PRO A 126 -9.23 1.69 1.80
C PRO A 126 -9.97 2.75 2.61
N MET A 127 -9.54 3.10 3.83
CA MET A 127 -10.20 4.17 4.59
C MET A 127 -10.26 5.49 3.83
N ASN A 128 -9.30 5.76 2.93
CA ASN A 128 -9.26 7.01 2.16
C ASN A 128 -10.38 7.11 1.10
N TYR A 129 -11.04 6.01 0.78
CA TYR A 129 -12.24 6.02 -0.08
C TYR A 129 -13.43 6.76 0.55
N PHE A 130 -13.41 6.96 1.87
CA PHE A 130 -14.50 7.58 2.61
C PHE A 130 -14.37 9.11 2.75
N PHE A 131 -13.21 9.70 2.45
CA PHE A 131 -12.93 11.13 2.72
C PHE A 131 -12.93 12.02 1.47
N GLY A 132 -12.63 11.50 0.31
CA GLY A 132 -12.66 12.26 -0.94
C GLY A 132 -11.57 13.35 -1.09
N ASP A 133 -10.52 13.33 -0.28
CA ASP A 133 -9.48 14.35 -0.25
C ASP A 133 -8.10 13.89 -0.72
N CYS A 134 -7.90 12.58 -0.84
CA CYS A 134 -6.67 11.96 -1.31
C CYS A 134 -6.94 10.89 -2.36
N PHE A 135 -5.96 10.72 -3.25
CA PHE A 135 -5.92 9.64 -4.24
C PHE A 135 -4.78 8.67 -3.92
N PRO A 136 -5.02 7.35 -3.89
CA PRO A 136 -3.96 6.36 -3.74
C PRO A 136 -3.28 6.11 -5.09
N ILE A 137 -1.96 6.31 -5.17
CA ILE A 137 -1.14 6.01 -6.35
C ILE A 137 -0.40 4.70 -6.10
N HIS A 138 -0.51 3.74 -7.02
CA HIS A 138 0.29 2.51 -6.97
C HIS A 138 1.73 2.79 -7.42
N ALA A 139 2.55 3.26 -6.49
CA ALA A 139 3.92 3.69 -6.76
C ALA A 139 4.88 3.32 -5.64
N ALA A 140 6.10 2.94 -6.02
CA ALA A 140 7.26 3.02 -5.14
C ALA A 140 7.75 4.48 -5.12
N THR A 141 8.01 5.03 -3.94
CA THR A 141 8.27 6.45 -3.79
C THR A 141 9.42 6.69 -2.81
N VAL A 142 10.34 7.56 -3.21
CA VAL A 142 11.44 8.07 -2.37
C VAL A 142 11.35 9.57 -2.22
N CYS A 143 11.95 10.12 -1.16
CA CYS A 143 11.98 11.55 -0.91
C CYS A 143 13.41 12.07 -0.74
N LYS A 144 13.66 13.29 -1.21
CA LYS A 144 14.89 14.03 -0.96
C LYS A 144 14.55 15.52 -0.85
N ASN A 145 15.04 16.19 0.18
CA ASN A 145 14.80 17.63 0.41
C ASN A 145 13.29 17.99 0.39
N ASN A 146 12.47 17.23 1.09
CA ASN A 146 11.00 17.36 1.14
C ASN A 146 10.27 17.24 -0.20
N ARG A 147 10.89 16.64 -1.21
CA ARG A 147 10.32 16.38 -2.54
C ARG A 147 10.24 14.88 -2.81
N SER A 148 9.10 14.42 -3.33
CA SER A 148 8.87 13.02 -3.62
C SER A 148 9.00 12.71 -5.12
N TYR A 149 9.54 11.53 -5.40
CA TYR A 149 9.78 10.95 -6.73
C TYR A 149 9.03 9.63 -6.80
N LEU A 150 8.01 9.57 -7.64
CA LEU A 150 7.06 8.47 -7.72
C LEU A 150 7.37 7.58 -8.93
N PHE A 151 7.58 6.30 -8.71
CA PHE A 151 7.73 5.28 -9.76
C PHE A 151 6.47 4.44 -9.81
N THR A 152 5.60 4.70 -10.79
CA THR A 152 4.29 4.07 -10.92
C THR A 152 4.21 3.13 -12.12
N GLY A 153 3.20 2.27 -12.17
CA GLY A 153 2.96 1.29 -13.23
C GLY A 153 2.41 -0.02 -12.69
N THR A 154 2.16 -0.97 -13.58
CA THR A 154 1.61 -2.29 -13.23
C THR A 154 2.57 -3.15 -12.40
N GLY A 155 2.09 -4.32 -11.93
CA GLY A 155 2.95 -5.27 -11.22
C GLY A 155 4.12 -5.76 -12.08
N GLY A 156 5.32 -5.89 -11.49
CA GLY A 156 6.50 -6.47 -12.16
C GLY A 156 7.31 -5.54 -13.07
N VAL A 157 6.92 -4.29 -13.29
CA VAL A 157 7.64 -3.35 -14.17
C VAL A 157 8.97 -2.82 -13.60
N GLY A 158 9.20 -2.96 -12.28
CA GLY A 158 10.46 -2.57 -11.65
C GLY A 158 10.36 -1.48 -10.57
N LYS A 159 9.16 -1.13 -10.10
CA LYS A 159 8.94 -0.10 -9.06
C LYS A 159 9.82 -0.28 -7.82
N SER A 160 9.73 -1.43 -7.15
CA SER A 160 10.55 -1.72 -5.95
C SER A 160 12.06 -1.80 -6.27
N SER A 161 12.42 -2.16 -7.51
CA SER A 161 13.82 -2.16 -7.94
C SER A 161 14.36 -0.73 -8.10
N ALA A 162 13.53 0.21 -8.58
CA ALA A 162 13.86 1.63 -8.61
C ALA A 162 14.06 2.19 -7.20
N LEU A 163 13.13 1.89 -6.28
CA LEU A 163 13.24 2.23 -4.86
C LEU A 163 14.60 1.77 -4.27
N LEU A 164 14.94 0.49 -4.48
CA LEU A 164 16.17 -0.10 -3.95
C LEU A 164 17.45 0.48 -4.57
N SER A 165 17.40 0.94 -5.82
CA SER A 165 18.55 1.57 -6.46
C SER A 165 18.93 2.90 -5.81
N LEU A 166 17.98 3.58 -5.17
CA LEU A 166 18.13 4.91 -4.58
C LEU A 166 18.39 4.88 -3.07
N LYS A 167 18.29 3.72 -2.40
CA LYS A 167 18.39 3.59 -0.94
C LYS A 167 19.70 4.11 -0.33
N ASP A 168 20.81 4.02 -1.08
CA ASP A 168 22.13 4.46 -0.64
C ASP A 168 22.55 5.81 -1.28
N ALA A 169 21.63 6.50 -1.98
CA ALA A 169 21.88 7.75 -2.69
C ALA A 169 21.35 9.00 -1.95
N GLY A 170 21.18 8.89 -0.63
CA GLY A 170 20.72 10.00 0.22
C GLY A 170 19.22 10.30 0.13
N TYR A 171 18.43 9.35 -0.36
CA TYR A 171 16.97 9.42 -0.35
C TYR A 171 16.38 8.78 0.91
N SER A 172 15.21 9.26 1.32
CA SER A 172 14.39 8.70 2.38
C SER A 172 13.32 7.76 1.78
N PHE A 173 12.99 6.70 2.51
CA PHE A 173 11.83 5.87 2.17
C PHE A 173 10.53 6.65 2.36
N HIS A 174 9.62 6.51 1.40
CA HIS A 174 8.29 7.09 1.48
C HIS A 174 7.19 6.05 1.28
N SER A 175 7.30 5.17 0.28
CA SER A 175 6.38 4.06 0.04
C SER A 175 7.02 3.01 -0.90
N ASP A 176 6.62 1.74 -0.80
CA ASP A 176 6.99 0.70 -1.78
C ASP A 176 5.83 0.30 -2.70
N ASP A 177 4.60 0.43 -2.27
CA ASP A 177 3.43 -0.11 -2.96
C ASP A 177 2.36 0.97 -3.25
N ILE A 178 1.84 1.62 -2.22
CA ILE A 178 0.82 2.66 -2.33
C ILE A 178 1.29 3.92 -1.59
N VAL A 179 1.27 5.05 -2.27
CA VAL A 179 1.42 6.39 -1.70
C VAL A 179 0.12 7.16 -1.92
N LEU A 180 -0.28 8.01 -0.99
CA LEU A 180 -1.43 8.88 -1.18
C LEU A 180 -0.99 10.27 -1.61
N ILE A 181 -1.80 10.92 -2.45
CA ILE A 181 -1.60 12.31 -2.86
C ILE A 181 -2.88 13.11 -2.66
N ASN A 182 -2.78 14.32 -2.14
CA ASN A 182 -3.91 15.25 -2.05
C ASN A 182 -3.95 16.23 -3.24
N LYS A 183 -5.03 17.00 -3.33
CA LYS A 183 -5.23 18.01 -4.40
C LYS A 183 -4.12 19.09 -4.50
N ASN A 184 -3.36 19.29 -3.44
CA ASN A 184 -2.26 20.27 -3.40
C ASN A 184 -0.92 19.67 -3.85
N GLY A 185 -0.89 18.40 -4.29
CA GLY A 185 0.33 17.71 -4.69
C GLY A 185 1.18 17.22 -3.51
N ILE A 186 0.66 17.25 -2.28
CA ILE A 186 1.35 16.68 -1.11
C ILE A 186 1.14 15.17 -1.10
N THR A 187 2.22 14.41 -1.08
CA THR A 187 2.20 12.96 -0.92
C THR A 187 2.31 12.57 0.55
N PHE A 188 1.61 11.49 0.94
CA PHE A 188 1.67 10.89 2.26
C PHE A 188 2.24 9.48 2.16
N GLY A 189 3.35 9.24 2.87
CA GLY A 189 4.09 7.99 2.85
C GLY A 189 3.36 6.84 3.54
N ASN A 190 3.38 5.68 2.90
CA ASN A 190 2.86 4.46 3.49
C ASN A 190 4.01 3.63 4.08
N MET A 191 4.04 3.53 5.40
CA MET A 191 5.08 2.84 6.17
C MET A 191 4.90 1.31 6.22
N ALA A 192 4.13 0.74 5.30
CA ALA A 192 4.08 -0.71 5.11
C ALA A 192 5.49 -1.28 4.89
N LYS A 193 5.77 -2.43 5.49
CA LYS A 193 7.08 -3.09 5.33
C LYS A 193 7.25 -3.54 3.87
N PRO A 194 8.22 -2.98 3.10
CA PRO A 194 8.46 -3.33 1.70
C PRO A 194 8.76 -4.82 1.51
N LYS A 195 8.30 -5.34 0.35
CA LYS A 195 8.39 -6.75 -0.03
C LYS A 195 9.59 -6.95 -0.96
N ILE A 196 10.73 -7.38 -0.43
CA ILE A 196 11.96 -7.58 -1.18
C ILE A 196 12.00 -8.99 -1.77
N TYR A 197 11.95 -9.09 -3.08
CA TYR A 197 12.03 -10.36 -3.82
C TYR A 197 13.47 -10.87 -3.95
N GLY A 198 13.61 -12.18 -4.16
CA GLY A 198 14.91 -12.83 -4.31
C GLY A 198 15.76 -12.25 -5.44
N TYR A 199 15.16 -11.86 -6.58
CA TYR A 199 15.88 -11.23 -7.68
C TYR A 199 16.45 -9.84 -7.34
N ASN A 200 15.93 -9.16 -6.32
CA ASN A 200 16.47 -7.89 -5.82
C ASN A 200 17.70 -8.10 -4.93
N CYS A 201 18.06 -9.33 -4.61
CA CYS A 201 19.15 -9.67 -3.69
C CYS A 201 20.50 -9.90 -4.40
N ALA A 202 20.60 -9.59 -5.69
CA ALA A 202 21.86 -9.65 -6.42
C ALA A 202 22.87 -8.68 -5.77
N GLY A 203 23.99 -9.23 -5.26
CA GLY A 203 25.03 -8.42 -4.60
C GLY A 203 25.17 -8.64 -3.08
N ASN A 204 24.51 -9.62 -2.48
CA ASN A 204 24.66 -10.08 -1.08
C ASN A 204 24.32 -9.08 0.05
N SER A 205 24.42 -7.76 -0.15
CA SER A 205 24.15 -6.79 0.94
C SER A 205 22.66 -6.75 1.33
N ILE A 206 21.77 -6.68 0.36
CA ILE A 206 20.31 -6.70 0.59
C ILE A 206 19.89 -8.06 1.14
N GLN A 207 20.45 -9.16 0.63
CA GLN A 207 20.15 -10.51 1.14
C GLN A 207 20.52 -10.65 2.62
N LYS A 208 21.71 -10.18 3.01
CA LYS A 208 22.13 -10.18 4.43
C LYS A 208 21.17 -9.36 5.29
N LEU A 209 20.74 -8.20 4.80
CA LEU A 209 19.85 -7.30 5.53
C LEU A 209 18.46 -7.94 5.74
N ILE A 210 17.83 -8.50 4.70
CA ILE A 210 16.50 -9.10 4.81
C ILE A 210 16.48 -10.45 5.57
N LEU A 211 17.62 -11.10 5.73
CA LEU A 211 17.75 -12.35 6.49
C LEU A 211 18.29 -12.14 7.90
N LYS A 212 18.73 -10.93 8.24
CA LYS A 212 19.15 -10.56 9.58
C LYS A 212 18.04 -10.89 10.59
N ASP A 213 18.43 -11.39 11.74
CA ASP A 213 17.54 -11.71 12.88
C ASP A 213 16.39 -12.72 12.57
N ARG A 214 16.47 -13.43 11.43
CA ARG A 214 15.52 -14.51 11.08
C ARG A 214 16.03 -15.86 11.56
N ASN A 215 15.09 -16.72 11.95
CA ASN A 215 15.43 -18.08 12.37
C ASN A 215 15.98 -18.92 11.19
N VAL A 216 16.70 -19.99 11.53
CA VAL A 216 17.38 -20.85 10.56
C VAL A 216 16.42 -21.44 9.50
N LEU A 217 15.19 -21.80 9.91
CA LEU A 217 14.19 -22.35 8.97
C LEU A 217 13.75 -21.31 7.93
N ASP A 218 13.54 -20.06 8.35
CA ASP A 218 13.19 -18.96 7.45
C ASP A 218 14.34 -18.65 6.48
N GLN A 219 15.59 -18.62 6.98
CA GLN A 219 16.77 -18.41 6.14
C GLN A 219 16.94 -19.57 5.12
N ALA A 220 16.84 -20.82 5.54
CA ALA A 220 16.92 -21.97 4.67
C ALA A 220 15.81 -21.97 3.61
N HIS A 221 14.58 -21.67 4.00
CA HIS A 221 13.45 -21.52 3.09
C HIS A 221 13.73 -20.46 2.02
N PHE A 222 14.26 -19.28 2.42
CA PHE A 222 14.60 -18.21 1.47
C PHE A 222 15.70 -18.67 0.50
N LEU A 223 16.81 -19.19 1.01
CA LEU A 223 17.98 -19.59 0.21
C LEU A 223 17.62 -20.67 -0.80
N LEU A 224 16.88 -21.71 -0.39
CA LEU A 224 16.43 -22.77 -1.27
C LEU A 224 15.52 -22.23 -2.37
N LYS A 225 14.46 -21.50 -2.00
CA LYS A 225 13.53 -20.95 -3.02
C LYS A 225 14.19 -19.93 -3.93
N ASN A 226 15.09 -19.08 -3.41
CA ASN A 226 15.81 -18.09 -4.21
C ASN A 226 16.72 -18.74 -5.27
N LYS A 227 17.33 -19.88 -4.95
CA LYS A 227 18.15 -20.62 -5.90
C LYS A 227 17.35 -21.16 -7.09
N TYR A 228 16.09 -21.61 -6.87
CA TYR A 228 15.26 -22.21 -7.91
C TYR A 228 14.35 -21.19 -8.62
N ASN A 229 13.77 -20.26 -7.90
CA ASN A 229 12.87 -19.25 -8.48
C ASN A 229 12.86 -17.96 -7.65
N PRO A 230 13.78 -17.02 -7.92
CA PRO A 230 13.91 -15.78 -7.16
C PRO A 230 12.67 -14.87 -7.23
N SER A 231 11.80 -15.03 -8.23
CA SER A 231 10.54 -14.28 -8.33
C SER A 231 9.43 -14.82 -7.42
N LYS A 232 9.58 -16.06 -6.91
CA LYS A 232 8.61 -16.73 -6.03
C LYS A 232 9.04 -16.79 -4.56
N VAL A 233 9.98 -15.96 -4.17
CA VAL A 233 10.38 -15.78 -2.76
C VAL A 233 10.61 -14.32 -2.46
N ARG A 234 10.14 -13.86 -1.30
CA ARG A 234 10.32 -12.48 -0.85
C ARG A 234 10.31 -12.40 0.68
N ARG A 235 10.87 -11.32 1.21
CA ARG A 235 10.87 -11.01 2.64
C ARG A 235 10.47 -9.56 2.86
N LYS A 236 9.74 -9.33 3.95
CA LYS A 236 9.41 -7.98 4.42
C LYS A 236 10.51 -7.48 5.34
N ILE A 237 10.83 -6.21 5.25
CA ILE A 237 11.84 -5.52 6.06
C ILE A 237 11.27 -4.21 6.59
N CYS A 238 11.76 -3.73 7.72
CA CYS A 238 11.41 -2.40 8.22
C CYS A 238 11.96 -1.31 7.28
N PRO A 239 11.15 -0.30 6.88
CA PRO A 239 11.61 0.81 6.06
C PRO A 239 12.84 1.53 6.64
N LYS A 240 12.88 1.75 7.96
CA LYS A 240 14.04 2.35 8.65
C LYS A 240 15.31 1.54 8.48
N GLU A 241 15.22 0.22 8.58
CA GLU A 241 16.39 -0.65 8.38
C GLU A 241 16.86 -0.62 6.92
N LEU A 242 15.91 -0.62 5.97
CA LEU A 242 16.22 -0.60 4.55
C LEU A 242 16.90 0.70 4.11
N PHE A 243 16.50 1.85 4.66
CA PHE A 243 16.98 3.18 4.31
C PHE A 243 17.86 3.83 5.41
N ASN A 244 18.56 3.03 6.23
CA ASN A 244 19.51 3.50 7.25
C ASN A 244 18.91 4.57 8.18
N GLY A 245 17.65 4.42 8.59
CA GLY A 245 16.93 5.33 9.46
C GLY A 245 16.15 6.44 8.75
N SER A 246 16.36 6.65 7.45
CA SER A 246 15.78 7.76 6.70
C SER A 246 14.39 7.40 6.15
N ILE A 247 13.34 8.00 6.73
CA ILE A 247 11.95 7.87 6.26
C ILE A 247 11.31 9.26 6.13
N SER A 248 10.31 9.38 5.26
CA SER A 248 9.52 10.60 5.08
C SER A 248 8.03 10.25 5.15
N LEU A 249 7.26 10.96 5.96
CA LEU A 249 5.81 10.74 6.10
C LEU A 249 4.98 11.63 5.18
N SER A 250 5.52 12.80 4.79
CA SER A 250 4.90 13.69 3.82
C SER A 250 5.95 14.44 3.02
N ALA A 251 5.65 14.77 1.76
CA ALA A 251 6.52 15.55 0.88
C ALA A 251 5.73 16.11 -0.30
N GLU A 252 6.27 17.15 -0.97
CA GLU A 252 5.71 17.65 -2.21
C GLU A 252 6.06 16.71 -3.38
N ALA A 253 5.06 16.34 -4.19
CA ALA A 253 5.29 15.56 -5.39
C ALA A 253 6.04 16.40 -6.44
N GLN A 254 7.24 15.97 -6.83
CA GLN A 254 8.04 16.68 -7.82
C GLN A 254 7.99 16.02 -9.19
N LYS A 255 8.17 14.71 -9.23
CA LYS A 255 8.23 13.95 -10.49
C LYS A 255 7.51 12.63 -10.36
N MET A 256 6.84 12.23 -11.42
CA MET A 256 6.13 10.97 -11.55
C MET A 256 6.57 10.24 -12.80
N PHE A 257 7.03 9.01 -12.63
CA PHE A 257 7.56 8.17 -13.69
C PHE A 257 6.65 6.98 -13.92
N TYR A 258 5.97 6.92 -15.06
CA TYR A 258 5.23 5.76 -15.52
C TYR A 258 6.17 4.76 -16.16
N LEU A 259 6.39 3.63 -15.53
CA LEU A 259 7.29 2.58 -15.96
C LEU A 259 6.57 1.58 -16.86
N PHE A 260 7.15 1.32 -18.04
CA PHE A 260 6.66 0.33 -19.00
C PHE A 260 7.79 -0.59 -19.43
N ARG A 261 7.54 -1.90 -19.45
CA ARG A 261 8.41 -2.86 -20.14
C ARG A 261 7.89 -3.02 -21.55
N GLU A 262 8.70 -2.60 -22.53
CA GLU A 262 8.30 -2.51 -23.93
C GLU A 262 9.36 -3.16 -24.84
N ASP A 263 8.97 -3.54 -26.06
CA ASP A 263 9.86 -4.03 -27.09
C ASP A 263 10.57 -2.85 -27.76
N VAL A 264 11.54 -2.29 -27.05
CA VAL A 264 12.39 -1.19 -27.47
C VAL A 264 13.85 -1.58 -27.28
N ASN A 265 14.75 -0.99 -28.07
CA ASN A 265 16.17 -1.30 -28.03
C ASN A 265 16.90 -0.65 -26.86
N GLU A 266 16.43 0.53 -26.41
CA GLU A 266 17.12 1.36 -25.42
C GLU A 266 16.16 1.85 -24.33
N PHE A 267 16.71 2.15 -23.15
CA PHE A 267 16.00 2.82 -22.08
C PHE A 267 15.73 4.26 -22.48
N CYS A 268 14.45 4.61 -22.62
CA CYS A 268 14.01 5.92 -23.10
C CYS A 268 13.11 6.60 -22.08
N VAL A 269 13.22 7.92 -22.00
CA VAL A 269 12.38 8.76 -21.17
C VAL A 269 11.76 9.86 -22.01
N SER A 270 10.45 10.02 -21.92
CA SER A 270 9.70 11.08 -22.60
C SER A 270 8.74 11.76 -21.65
N GLU A 271 8.58 13.06 -21.78
CA GLU A 271 7.64 13.82 -20.95
C GLU A 271 6.19 13.56 -21.39
N ILE A 272 5.29 13.44 -20.41
CA ILE A 272 3.85 13.34 -20.64
C ILE A 272 3.22 14.69 -20.30
N ASN A 273 2.76 15.40 -21.36
CA ASN A 273 2.09 16.69 -21.23
C ASN A 273 0.56 16.56 -21.16
N ASP A 274 0.01 15.41 -21.53
CA ASP A 274 -1.42 15.11 -21.44
C ASP A 274 -1.75 14.66 -20.01
N LEU A 275 -2.24 15.61 -19.21
CA LEU A 275 -2.63 15.36 -17.82
C LEU A 275 -3.86 14.46 -17.69
N VAL A 276 -4.76 14.47 -18.69
CA VAL A 276 -5.93 13.58 -18.72
C VAL A 276 -5.46 12.13 -18.89
N MET A 277 -4.57 11.89 -19.84
CA MET A 277 -3.97 10.57 -20.04
C MET A 277 -3.23 10.10 -18.76
N ALA A 278 -2.43 10.96 -18.13
CA ALA A 278 -1.72 10.63 -16.91
C ALA A 278 -2.68 10.28 -15.75
N ARG A 279 -3.75 11.06 -15.56
CA ARG A 279 -4.81 10.79 -14.59
C ARG A 279 -5.46 9.42 -14.83
N ASP A 280 -5.87 9.16 -16.07
CA ASP A 280 -6.62 7.95 -16.43
C ASP A 280 -5.75 6.70 -16.27
N MET A 281 -4.46 6.79 -16.57
CA MET A 281 -3.49 5.72 -16.28
C MET A 281 -3.38 5.45 -14.78
N ALA A 282 -3.27 6.48 -13.93
CA ALA A 282 -3.20 6.32 -12.48
C ALA A 282 -4.45 5.66 -11.91
N ILE A 283 -5.65 6.12 -12.33
CA ILE A 283 -6.93 5.55 -11.91
C ILE A 283 -7.07 4.10 -12.37
N SER A 284 -6.65 3.79 -13.60
CA SER A 284 -6.73 2.42 -14.13
C SER A 284 -5.89 1.43 -13.34
N VAL A 285 -4.66 1.81 -12.96
CA VAL A 285 -3.76 0.94 -12.19
C VAL A 285 -4.32 0.69 -10.79
N ILE A 286 -4.75 1.72 -10.07
CA ILE A 286 -5.26 1.55 -8.71
C ILE A 286 -6.60 0.79 -8.69
N SER A 287 -7.44 1.01 -9.70
CA SER A 287 -8.70 0.29 -9.84
C SER A 287 -8.49 -1.23 -10.02
N ALA A 288 -7.47 -1.61 -10.77
CA ALA A 288 -7.10 -3.01 -10.94
C ALA A 288 -6.52 -3.62 -9.65
N GLU A 289 -5.65 -2.89 -8.93
CA GLU A 289 -5.04 -3.37 -7.68
C GLU A 289 -6.07 -3.55 -6.55
N TYR A 290 -7.07 -2.66 -6.46
CA TYR A 290 -8.13 -2.71 -5.44
C TYR A 290 -9.46 -3.26 -5.96
N ILE A 291 -9.44 -4.08 -7.02
CA ILE A 291 -10.65 -4.66 -7.63
C ILE A 291 -11.53 -5.43 -6.62
N GLU A 292 -10.93 -6.08 -5.62
CA GLU A 292 -11.70 -6.77 -4.57
C GLU A 292 -12.48 -5.79 -3.70
N PHE A 293 -11.86 -4.66 -3.30
CA PHE A 293 -12.54 -3.64 -2.50
C PHE A 293 -13.62 -2.92 -3.32
N HIS A 294 -13.36 -2.63 -4.60
CA HIS A 294 -14.36 -2.08 -5.52
C HIS A 294 -15.58 -3.01 -5.63
N ARG A 295 -15.36 -4.32 -5.74
CA ARG A 295 -16.46 -5.30 -5.75
C ARG A 295 -17.29 -5.26 -4.47
N PHE A 296 -16.68 -5.04 -3.31
CA PHE A 296 -17.44 -4.87 -2.06
C PHE A 296 -18.27 -3.60 -2.06
N ILE A 297 -17.77 -2.49 -2.60
CA ILE A 297 -18.53 -1.25 -2.76
C ILE A 297 -19.75 -1.48 -3.67
N GLU A 298 -19.59 -2.20 -4.79
CA GLU A 298 -20.70 -2.54 -5.69
C GLU A 298 -21.74 -3.44 -5.01
N TRP A 299 -21.32 -4.46 -4.27
CA TRP A 299 -22.26 -5.28 -3.50
C TRP A 299 -22.96 -4.49 -2.38
N HIS A 300 -22.24 -3.57 -1.73
CA HIS A 300 -22.86 -2.67 -0.76
C HIS A 300 -23.90 -1.77 -1.42
N ASN A 301 -23.60 -1.19 -2.57
CA ASN A 301 -24.53 -0.37 -3.35
C ASN A 301 -25.78 -1.17 -3.73
N TYR A 302 -25.61 -2.38 -4.30
CA TYR A 302 -26.71 -3.26 -4.65
C TYR A 302 -27.65 -3.55 -3.47
N ASN A 303 -27.09 -3.94 -2.33
CA ASN A 303 -27.89 -4.22 -1.13
C ASN A 303 -28.55 -2.96 -0.56
N SER A 304 -27.89 -1.80 -0.62
CA SER A 304 -28.47 -0.53 -0.15
C SER A 304 -29.67 -0.12 -0.98
N ILE A 305 -29.62 -0.28 -2.31
CA ILE A 305 -30.74 -0.04 -3.21
C ILE A 305 -31.92 -0.97 -2.86
N ALA A 306 -31.66 -2.27 -2.66
CA ALA A 306 -32.68 -3.24 -2.32
C ALA A 306 -33.35 -2.95 -0.94
N LEU A 307 -32.63 -2.33 -0.04
CA LEU A 307 -33.12 -1.89 1.29
C LEU A 307 -33.74 -0.49 1.27
N GLY A 308 -33.79 0.19 0.12
CA GLY A 308 -34.28 1.58 0.00
C GLY A 308 -33.38 2.59 0.72
N LYS A 309 -32.07 2.33 0.85
CA LYS A 309 -31.10 3.15 1.56
C LYS A 309 -30.08 3.78 0.61
N LYS A 310 -29.54 4.94 1.01
CA LYS A 310 -28.37 5.52 0.34
C LYS A 310 -27.12 4.74 0.74
N PRO A 311 -26.29 4.27 -0.21
CA PRO A 311 -25.03 3.61 0.13
C PRO A 311 -24.03 4.60 0.73
N LEU A 312 -23.11 4.12 1.58
CA LEU A 312 -22.00 4.91 2.12
C LEU A 312 -21.02 5.34 1.04
N LEU A 313 -20.76 4.46 0.08
CA LEU A 313 -19.84 4.65 -1.02
C LEU A 313 -20.46 4.11 -2.31
N THR A 314 -20.16 4.78 -3.43
CA THR A 314 -20.37 4.26 -4.78
C THR A 314 -19.07 4.37 -5.56
N ILE A 315 -18.83 3.46 -6.49
CA ILE A 315 -17.63 3.51 -7.34
C ILE A 315 -17.62 4.80 -8.17
N GLU A 316 -18.77 5.20 -8.73
CA GLU A 316 -18.90 6.45 -9.45
C GLU A 316 -18.45 7.65 -8.59
N GLY A 317 -18.96 7.76 -7.35
CA GLY A 317 -18.58 8.83 -6.42
C GLY A 317 -17.07 8.83 -6.12
N VAL A 318 -16.49 7.65 -5.91
CA VAL A 318 -15.05 7.48 -5.67
C VAL A 318 -14.25 7.95 -6.90
N LEU A 319 -14.58 7.50 -8.09
CA LEU A 319 -13.87 7.85 -9.33
C LEU A 319 -13.98 9.36 -9.63
N ASN A 320 -15.15 9.95 -9.37
CA ASN A 320 -15.36 11.39 -9.56
C ASN A 320 -14.43 12.23 -8.68
N TYR A 321 -14.37 11.97 -7.37
CA TYR A 321 -13.46 12.75 -6.53
C TYR A 321 -11.98 12.43 -6.78
N TRP A 322 -11.63 11.19 -7.15
CA TRP A 322 -10.28 10.84 -7.56
C TRP A 322 -9.82 11.64 -8.77
N SER A 323 -10.69 11.80 -9.77
CA SER A 323 -10.41 12.64 -10.93
C SER A 323 -10.16 14.09 -10.52
N LEU A 324 -11.03 14.66 -9.65
CA LEU A 324 -10.85 16.04 -9.16
C LEU A 324 -9.54 16.24 -8.38
N VAL A 325 -9.16 15.27 -7.54
CA VAL A 325 -7.91 15.33 -6.79
C VAL A 325 -6.72 15.32 -7.75
N LEU A 326 -6.71 14.40 -8.72
CA LEU A 326 -5.61 14.27 -9.68
C LEU A 326 -5.54 15.46 -10.65
N ASP A 327 -6.68 15.95 -11.16
CA ASP A 327 -6.72 17.12 -12.05
C ASP A 327 -6.10 18.37 -11.40
N SER A 328 -6.15 18.46 -10.06
CA SER A 328 -5.46 19.52 -9.33
C SER A 328 -4.00 19.18 -9.04
N ALA A 329 -3.74 17.99 -8.52
CA ALA A 329 -2.40 17.59 -8.06
C ALA A 329 -1.38 17.53 -9.20
N LEU A 330 -1.76 16.99 -10.38
CA LEU A 330 -0.84 16.74 -11.49
C LEU A 330 -0.36 18.03 -12.19
N LYS A 331 -1.02 19.17 -12.00
CA LYS A 331 -0.64 20.45 -12.63
C LYS A 331 0.79 20.92 -12.31
N ASN A 332 1.28 20.58 -11.12
CA ASN A 332 2.58 21.02 -10.62
C ASN A 332 3.63 19.89 -10.60
N ILE A 333 3.31 18.73 -11.18
CA ILE A 333 4.18 17.55 -11.17
C ILE A 333 4.71 17.33 -12.59
N LYS A 334 6.01 17.18 -12.74
CA LYS A 334 6.59 16.72 -14.02
C LYS A 334 6.36 15.24 -14.18
N ILE A 335 5.75 14.85 -15.29
CA ILE A 335 5.32 13.47 -15.55
C ILE A 335 6.09 12.90 -16.72
N TYR A 336 6.60 11.69 -16.57
CA TYR A 336 7.43 11.03 -17.58
C TYR A 336 6.92 9.62 -17.85
N LYS A 337 6.98 9.21 -19.11
CA LYS A 337 6.96 7.82 -19.53
C LYS A 337 8.39 7.30 -19.55
N VAL A 338 8.62 6.15 -18.94
CA VAL A 338 9.91 5.45 -18.96
C VAL A 338 9.72 4.12 -19.67
N SER A 339 10.26 4.00 -20.87
CA SER A 339 10.25 2.78 -21.69
C SER A 339 11.49 1.96 -21.36
N ILE A 340 11.29 0.77 -20.82
CA ILE A 340 12.35 -0.13 -20.35
C ILE A 340 12.38 -1.33 -21.29
N PRO A 341 13.51 -1.64 -21.94
CA PRO A 341 13.62 -2.83 -22.77
C PRO A 341 13.20 -4.11 -22.03
N ILE A 342 12.43 -4.97 -22.69
CA ILE A 342 11.95 -6.25 -22.09
C ILE A 342 13.14 -7.07 -21.59
N ASN A 343 14.24 -7.10 -22.36
CA ASN A 343 15.43 -7.91 -22.10
C ASN A 343 16.46 -7.21 -21.20
N MET A 344 16.19 -5.98 -20.72
CA MET A 344 17.11 -5.25 -19.87
C MET A 344 17.34 -5.99 -18.55
N THR A 345 18.62 -6.21 -18.22
CA THR A 345 18.98 -6.87 -16.97
C THR A 345 18.67 -6.00 -15.75
N HIS A 346 18.51 -6.64 -14.59
CA HIS A 346 18.23 -5.92 -13.34
C HIS A 346 19.34 -4.90 -12.99
N GLY A 347 20.60 -5.24 -13.22
CA GLY A 347 21.73 -4.35 -12.93
C GLY A 347 21.80 -3.13 -13.85
N GLU A 348 21.53 -3.30 -15.16
CA GLU A 348 21.42 -2.20 -16.12
C GLU A 348 20.26 -1.27 -15.74
N TYR A 349 19.10 -1.83 -15.46
CA TYR A 349 17.93 -1.06 -15.03
C TYR A 349 18.22 -0.19 -13.80
N GLN A 350 18.87 -0.74 -12.77
CA GLN A 350 19.21 0.02 -11.57
C GLN A 350 20.17 1.19 -11.87
N LYS A 351 21.15 0.98 -12.78
CA LYS A 351 22.06 2.05 -13.22
C LYS A 351 21.30 3.14 -13.99
N SER A 352 20.41 2.75 -14.91
CA SER A 352 19.61 3.69 -15.69
C SER A 352 18.68 4.53 -14.83
N ILE A 353 18.04 3.93 -13.78
CA ILE A 353 17.22 4.69 -12.84
C ILE A 353 18.03 5.69 -12.03
N LYS A 354 19.25 5.34 -11.59
CA LYS A 354 20.12 6.31 -10.92
C LYS A 354 20.49 7.47 -11.82
N ALA A 355 20.96 7.20 -13.04
CA ALA A 355 21.30 8.23 -14.02
C ALA A 355 20.10 9.15 -14.31
N LEU A 356 18.91 8.57 -14.54
CA LEU A 356 17.66 9.32 -14.74
C LEU A 356 17.36 10.33 -13.64
N ILE A 357 17.57 9.96 -12.38
CA ILE A 357 17.26 10.85 -11.25
C ILE A 357 18.37 11.90 -11.05
N ASP A 358 19.62 11.58 -11.37
CA ASP A 358 20.75 12.52 -11.27
C ASP A 358 20.72 13.56 -12.40
N GLU A 359 20.21 13.22 -13.60
CA GLU A 359 20.10 14.10 -14.76
C GLU A 359 18.88 15.04 -14.72
N LEU A 360 17.82 14.67 -14.06
CA LEU A 360 16.56 15.42 -13.98
C LEU A 360 16.41 16.17 -12.65
#